data_571e7f631c496efd4c84b6c8d163d5b2
#
_entry.id   571e7f631c496efd4c84b6c8d163d5b2
#
_cell.length_a   1.000
_cell.length_b   1.000
_cell.length_c   1.000
_cell.angle_alpha   90.00
_cell.angle_beta   90.00
_cell.angle_gamma   90.00
#
_symmetry.space_group_name_H-M   'P 1'
#
loop_
_entity.id
_entity.type
_entity.pdbx_description
1 polymer ?
#
loop_
_entity_poly.entity_id
_entity_poly.type
_entity_poly.pdbx_seq_one_letter_code
_entity_poly.pdbx_strand_id
1 'polypeptide(L)'
;MAIIKEVRGHVPVVGEGTFLAETAVLIGDVTVGRDCSIWYGAVLRGDVNSIRIGDRTNIQDGAVVHTLYDGAPHPSQAHIGSDVSIGHNAIIHGAVIEDGCLIGMGATVLDNAVVGTGCIVAANALVLAGSRLEPGGVYAGVPARRVKEV
;
A
#
# COMPACT_ATOMS: atom_id res chain seq x y z
N MET A 1 1.73 1.17 -22.11
CA MET A 1 2.62 1.92 -21.20
C MET A 1 1.82 2.42 -20.01
N ALA A 2 2.31 2.24 -18.80
CA ALA A 2 1.64 2.75 -17.60
C ALA A 2 1.42 4.27 -17.66
N ILE A 3 0.41 4.77 -16.95
CA ILE A 3 0.15 6.20 -16.85
C ILE A 3 0.99 6.78 -15.71
N ILE A 4 1.94 7.64 -16.06
CA ILE A 4 2.78 8.38 -15.10
C ILE A 4 2.40 9.86 -15.20
N LYS A 5 1.92 10.45 -14.11
CA LYS A 5 1.40 11.82 -14.13
C LYS A 5 2.00 12.69 -13.03
N GLU A 6 2.54 13.83 -13.42
CA GLU A 6 2.97 14.88 -12.49
C GLU A 6 1.77 15.54 -11.81
N VAL A 7 1.85 15.74 -10.51
CA VAL A 7 0.91 16.55 -9.73
C VAL A 7 1.66 17.31 -8.64
N ARG A 8 1.33 18.57 -8.44
CA ARG A 8 1.95 19.46 -7.43
C ARG A 8 3.48 19.52 -7.53
N GLY A 9 4.02 19.42 -8.75
CA GLY A 9 5.47 19.46 -9.00
C GLY A 9 6.20 18.14 -8.72
N HIS A 10 5.48 17.07 -8.39
CA HIS A 10 6.05 15.74 -8.18
C HIS A 10 5.76 14.83 -9.34
N VAL A 11 6.79 14.17 -9.83
CA VAL A 11 6.70 13.12 -10.86
C VAL A 11 7.03 11.78 -10.19
N PRO A 12 6.23 10.73 -10.40
CA PRO A 12 6.55 9.41 -9.85
C PRO A 12 7.93 8.92 -10.25
N VAL A 13 8.63 8.31 -9.29
CA VAL A 13 9.96 7.72 -9.47
C VAL A 13 9.84 6.20 -9.28
N VAL A 14 10.38 5.43 -10.23
CA VAL A 14 10.32 3.97 -10.22
C VAL A 14 11.73 3.40 -10.28
N GLY A 15 12.04 2.51 -9.35
CA GLY A 15 13.34 1.86 -9.25
C GLY A 15 13.62 0.88 -10.38
N GLU A 16 14.90 0.60 -10.57
CA GLU A 16 15.38 -0.34 -11.59
C GLU A 16 14.77 -1.74 -11.40
N GLY A 17 14.47 -2.43 -12.49
CA GLY A 17 13.94 -3.79 -12.49
C GLY A 17 12.44 -3.88 -12.17
N THR A 18 11.79 -2.77 -11.86
CA THR A 18 10.36 -2.75 -11.52
C THR A 18 9.49 -2.85 -12.77
N PHE A 19 8.55 -3.79 -12.74
CA PHE A 19 7.54 -3.98 -13.78
C PHE A 19 6.33 -3.06 -13.53
N LEU A 20 5.89 -2.35 -14.57
CA LEU A 20 4.65 -1.60 -14.58
C LEU A 20 3.74 -2.13 -15.69
N ALA A 21 2.57 -2.63 -15.32
CA ALA A 21 1.56 -3.03 -16.29
C ALA A 21 1.04 -1.82 -17.09
N GLU A 22 0.58 -2.03 -18.32
CA GLU A 22 0.17 -0.94 -19.22
C GLU A 22 -0.98 -0.10 -18.66
N THR A 23 -1.83 -0.65 -17.80
CA THR A 23 -2.96 0.07 -17.18
C THR A 23 -2.69 0.48 -15.74
N ALA A 24 -1.47 0.32 -15.25
CA ALA A 24 -1.08 0.85 -13.94
C ALA A 24 -1.03 2.39 -14.00
N VAL A 25 -1.45 3.04 -12.92
CA VAL A 25 -1.52 4.51 -12.82
C VAL A 25 -0.72 4.98 -11.62
N LEU A 26 0.29 5.80 -11.84
CA LEU A 26 1.10 6.43 -10.80
C LEU A 26 1.00 7.95 -10.93
N ILE A 27 0.59 8.62 -9.87
CA ILE A 27 0.29 10.06 -9.87
C ILE A 27 1.00 10.76 -8.72
N GLY A 28 1.73 11.83 -9.02
CA GLY A 28 2.27 12.75 -8.04
C GLY A 28 3.46 12.21 -7.25
N ASP A 29 3.48 12.43 -5.95
CA ASP A 29 4.60 12.09 -5.07
C ASP A 29 4.60 10.60 -4.71
N VAL A 30 5.04 9.79 -5.66
CA VAL A 30 5.14 8.33 -5.55
C VAL A 30 6.58 7.92 -5.81
N THR A 31 7.15 7.15 -4.89
CA THR A 31 8.44 6.50 -5.09
C THR A 31 8.26 4.99 -4.92
N VAL A 32 8.60 4.24 -5.95
CA VAL A 32 8.59 2.78 -5.96
C VAL A 32 10.03 2.29 -5.98
N GLY A 33 10.35 1.32 -5.15
CA GLY A 33 11.68 0.73 -5.06
C GLY A 33 12.05 -0.13 -6.27
N ARG A 34 13.07 -0.96 -6.08
CA ARG A 34 13.64 -1.83 -7.13
C ARG A 34 12.94 -3.19 -7.15
N ASP A 35 12.93 -3.81 -8.30
CA ASP A 35 12.44 -5.19 -8.50
C ASP A 35 11.01 -5.41 -8.00
N CYS A 36 10.18 -4.37 -8.05
CA CYS A 36 8.76 -4.41 -7.73
C CYS A 36 7.93 -4.83 -8.94
N SER A 37 6.64 -5.04 -8.71
CA SER A 37 5.68 -5.22 -9.81
C SER A 37 4.35 -4.53 -9.47
N ILE A 38 3.91 -3.66 -10.37
CA ILE A 38 2.64 -2.93 -10.25
C ILE A 38 1.74 -3.40 -11.38
N TRP A 39 0.64 -4.03 -11.02
CA TRP A 39 -0.17 -4.82 -11.94
C TRP A 39 -1.33 -4.03 -12.56
N TYR A 40 -2.13 -4.70 -13.40
CA TYR A 40 -3.16 -4.07 -14.21
C TYR A 40 -4.23 -3.38 -13.36
N GLY A 41 -4.51 -2.13 -13.68
CA GLY A 41 -5.53 -1.34 -12.98
C GLY A 41 -5.16 -0.89 -11.57
N ALA A 42 -3.97 -1.19 -11.10
CA ALA A 42 -3.49 -0.66 -9.82
C ALA A 42 -3.29 0.85 -9.91
N VAL A 43 -3.68 1.59 -8.86
CA VAL A 43 -3.59 3.05 -8.80
C VAL A 43 -2.80 3.46 -7.55
N LEU A 44 -1.70 4.16 -7.78
CA LEU A 44 -0.87 4.78 -6.75
C LEU A 44 -1.03 6.29 -6.88
N ARG A 45 -1.88 6.91 -6.04
CA ARG A 45 -2.21 8.33 -6.17
C ARG A 45 -1.64 9.14 -5.01
N GLY A 46 -0.45 9.72 -5.23
CA GLY A 46 0.25 10.61 -4.30
C GLY A 46 0.01 12.07 -4.63
N ASP A 47 -1.24 12.46 -4.81
CA ASP A 47 -1.63 13.82 -5.23
C ASP A 47 -1.69 14.81 -4.06
N VAL A 48 -1.97 14.34 -2.85
CA VAL A 48 -2.15 15.18 -1.66
C VAL A 48 -1.20 14.84 -0.50
N ASN A 49 -0.44 13.77 -0.62
CA ASN A 49 0.63 13.37 0.29
C ASN A 49 1.47 12.28 -0.39
N SER A 50 2.56 11.85 0.24
CA SER A 50 3.52 10.94 -0.38
C SER A 50 3.15 9.46 -0.24
N ILE A 51 3.53 8.69 -1.27
CA ILE A 51 3.52 7.23 -1.26
C ILE A 51 4.96 6.74 -1.41
N ARG A 52 5.39 5.85 -0.53
CA ARG A 52 6.71 5.22 -0.59
C ARG A 52 6.56 3.71 -0.55
N ILE A 53 7.15 3.03 -1.52
CA ILE A 53 7.12 1.57 -1.64
C ILE A 53 8.55 1.07 -1.68
N GLY A 54 8.86 0.10 -0.82
CA GLY A 54 10.18 -0.53 -0.74
C GLY A 54 10.48 -1.44 -1.94
N ASP A 55 11.52 -2.24 -1.81
CA ASP A 55 11.99 -3.12 -2.88
C ASP A 55 11.23 -4.45 -2.89
N ARG A 56 11.19 -5.13 -4.05
CA ARG A 56 10.62 -6.47 -4.23
C ARG A 56 9.19 -6.62 -3.71
N THR A 57 8.43 -5.54 -3.77
CA THR A 57 7.03 -5.47 -3.37
C THR A 57 6.13 -5.57 -4.59
N ASN A 58 5.01 -6.29 -4.47
CA ASN A 58 4.04 -6.36 -5.54
C ASN A 58 2.71 -5.70 -5.14
N ILE A 59 2.17 -4.91 -6.05
CA ILE A 59 0.87 -4.26 -5.93
C ILE A 59 -0.01 -4.88 -7.02
N GLN A 60 -0.94 -5.73 -6.62
CA GLN A 60 -1.68 -6.56 -7.56
C GLN A 60 -2.84 -5.82 -8.22
N ASP A 61 -3.46 -6.48 -9.20
CA ASP A 61 -4.48 -5.90 -10.07
C ASP A 61 -5.60 -5.21 -9.29
N GLY A 62 -5.92 -3.99 -9.68
CA GLY A 62 -7.01 -3.21 -9.10
C GLY A 62 -6.76 -2.68 -7.69
N ALA A 63 -5.60 -2.92 -7.09
CA ALA A 63 -5.29 -2.37 -5.77
C ALA A 63 -5.15 -0.84 -5.84
N VAL A 64 -5.52 -0.16 -4.77
CA VAL A 64 -5.45 1.30 -4.67
C VAL A 64 -4.62 1.69 -3.46
N VAL A 65 -3.64 2.55 -3.69
CA VAL A 65 -2.85 3.19 -2.63
C VAL A 65 -3.07 4.69 -2.70
N HIS A 66 -3.55 5.26 -1.61
CA HIS A 66 -3.79 6.69 -1.48
C HIS A 66 -3.40 7.17 -0.09
N THR A 67 -3.55 8.46 0.17
CA THR A 67 -3.06 9.09 1.39
C THR A 67 -4.10 10.04 1.96
N LEU A 68 -3.97 10.37 3.23
CA LEU A 68 -4.70 11.49 3.80
C LEU A 68 -3.98 12.80 3.43
N TYR A 69 -4.76 13.85 3.20
CA TYR A 69 -4.27 15.16 2.80
C TYR A 69 -3.21 15.69 3.78
N ASP A 70 -2.09 16.21 3.24
CA ASP A 70 -0.93 16.66 4.02
C ASP A 70 -1.21 17.88 4.93
N GLY A 71 -2.28 18.64 4.66
CA GLY A 71 -2.77 19.73 5.48
C GLY A 71 -3.82 19.34 6.53
N ALA A 72 -4.14 18.03 6.66
CA ALA A 72 -5.09 17.57 7.68
C ALA A 72 -4.47 17.66 9.09
N PRO A 73 -5.30 17.70 10.15
CA PRO A 73 -4.79 17.71 11.53
C PRO A 73 -3.91 16.52 11.90
N HIS A 74 -4.17 15.38 11.30
CA HIS A 74 -3.39 14.14 11.47
C HIS A 74 -3.07 13.55 10.09
N PRO A 75 -2.16 14.19 9.34
CA PRO A 75 -1.83 13.72 8.00
C PRO A 75 -1.17 12.36 8.06
N SER A 76 -1.43 11.52 7.06
CA SER A 76 -0.78 10.23 6.96
C SER A 76 -0.33 9.94 5.53
N GLN A 77 0.95 9.60 5.41
CA GLN A 77 1.54 9.06 4.20
C GLN A 77 1.18 7.59 4.06
N ALA A 78 1.24 7.07 2.85
CA ALA A 78 1.24 5.63 2.64
C ALA A 78 2.70 5.15 2.53
N HIS A 79 3.10 4.26 3.43
CA HIS A 79 4.41 3.65 3.41
C HIS A 79 4.27 2.13 3.38
N ILE A 80 4.74 1.51 2.31
CA ILE A 80 4.74 0.07 2.13
C ILE A 80 6.19 -0.38 2.05
N GLY A 81 6.58 -1.30 2.92
CA GLY A 81 7.94 -1.80 3.03
C GLY A 81 8.38 -2.67 1.85
N SER A 82 9.47 -3.38 2.07
CA SER A 82 10.03 -4.32 1.10
C SER A 82 9.45 -5.72 1.29
N ASP A 83 9.48 -6.53 0.23
CA ASP A 83 9.01 -7.92 0.25
C ASP A 83 7.53 -8.05 0.67
N VAL A 84 6.71 -7.04 0.34
CA VAL A 84 5.28 -6.98 0.67
C VAL A 84 4.45 -7.41 -0.53
N SER A 85 3.35 -8.13 -0.26
CA SER A 85 2.34 -8.45 -1.27
C SER A 85 1.03 -7.74 -0.93
N ILE A 86 0.59 -6.85 -1.82
CA ILE A 86 -0.72 -6.19 -1.74
C ILE A 86 -1.66 -6.89 -2.72
N GLY A 87 -2.63 -7.62 -2.20
CA GLY A 87 -3.55 -8.45 -2.98
C GLY A 87 -4.49 -7.66 -3.90
N HIS A 88 -5.10 -8.37 -4.84
CA HIS A 88 -6.06 -7.80 -5.81
C HIS A 88 -7.15 -7.00 -5.12
N ASN A 89 -7.46 -5.81 -5.63
CA ASN A 89 -8.50 -4.92 -5.13
C ASN A 89 -8.35 -4.49 -3.66
N ALA A 90 -7.19 -4.70 -3.05
CA ALA A 90 -6.95 -4.19 -1.70
C ALA A 90 -6.80 -2.67 -1.73
N ILE A 91 -7.11 -2.03 -0.60
CA ILE A 91 -7.01 -0.57 -0.43
C ILE A 91 -6.06 -0.28 0.73
N ILE A 92 -5.02 0.49 0.46
CA ILE A 92 -4.11 1.02 1.47
C ILE A 92 -4.27 2.53 1.47
N HIS A 93 -4.82 3.08 2.55
CA HIS A 93 -5.09 4.51 2.63
C HIS A 93 -4.37 5.11 3.84
N GLY A 94 -3.30 5.87 3.58
CA GLY A 94 -2.54 6.58 4.60
C GLY A 94 -2.01 5.70 5.73
N ALA A 95 -1.57 4.50 5.43
CA ALA A 95 -1.14 3.51 6.42
C ALA A 95 0.31 3.10 6.21
N VAL A 96 0.90 2.52 7.25
CA VAL A 96 2.23 1.90 7.21
C VAL A 96 2.06 0.38 7.16
N ILE A 97 2.61 -0.23 6.12
CA ILE A 97 2.73 -1.69 5.99
C ILE A 97 4.22 -2.00 6.08
N GLU A 98 4.64 -2.67 7.14
CA GLU A 98 6.04 -3.02 7.34
C GLU A 98 6.47 -4.18 6.44
N ASP A 99 7.77 -4.49 6.45
CA ASP A 99 8.36 -5.49 5.56
C ASP A 99 7.74 -6.88 5.69
N GLY A 100 7.72 -7.62 4.60
CA GLY A 100 7.33 -9.03 4.57
C GLY A 100 5.84 -9.30 4.82
N CYS A 101 4.99 -8.28 4.80
CA CYS A 101 3.55 -8.44 5.01
C CYS A 101 2.82 -8.96 3.77
N LEU A 102 1.68 -9.62 4.02
CA LEU A 102 0.71 -9.95 2.99
C LEU A 102 -0.63 -9.30 3.33
N ILE A 103 -1.11 -8.44 2.45
CA ILE A 103 -2.44 -7.85 2.54
C ILE A 103 -3.34 -8.60 1.55
N GLY A 104 -4.33 -9.30 2.09
CA GLY A 104 -5.22 -10.17 1.31
C GLY A 104 -6.10 -9.41 0.33
N MET A 105 -6.61 -10.13 -0.67
CA MET A 105 -7.50 -9.59 -1.71
C MET A 105 -8.71 -8.88 -1.09
N GLY A 106 -9.00 -7.68 -1.55
CA GLY A 106 -10.15 -6.90 -1.10
C GLY A 106 -10.05 -6.34 0.32
N ALA A 107 -8.94 -6.56 1.03
CA ALA A 107 -8.75 -5.99 2.36
C ALA A 107 -8.58 -4.46 2.29
N THR A 108 -8.98 -3.78 3.35
CA THR A 108 -8.84 -2.32 3.48
C THR A 108 -8.05 -1.98 4.74
N VAL A 109 -7.00 -1.18 4.59
CA VAL A 109 -6.19 -0.66 5.70
C VAL A 109 -6.32 0.86 5.72
N LEU A 110 -6.85 1.38 6.82
CA LEU A 110 -7.22 2.80 6.94
C LEU A 110 -6.10 3.65 7.55
N ASP A 111 -6.31 4.96 7.51
CA ASP A 111 -5.35 6.01 7.87
C ASP A 111 -4.70 5.79 9.23
N ASN A 112 -3.40 6.06 9.28
CA ASN A 112 -2.59 5.96 10.50
C ASN A 112 -2.53 4.56 11.11
N ALA A 113 -3.02 3.53 10.44
CA ALA A 113 -2.80 2.16 10.86
C ALA A 113 -1.36 1.74 10.60
N VAL A 114 -0.85 0.86 11.44
CA VAL A 114 0.48 0.23 11.27
C VAL A 114 0.29 -1.28 11.27
N VAL A 115 0.66 -1.92 10.17
CA VAL A 115 0.70 -3.37 10.04
C VAL A 115 2.14 -3.81 10.26
N GLY A 116 2.41 -4.46 11.39
CA GLY A 116 3.75 -4.87 11.79
C GLY A 116 4.36 -5.93 10.88
N THR A 117 5.69 -6.00 10.90
CA THR A 117 6.49 -6.89 10.05
C THR A 117 5.96 -8.33 10.02
N GLY A 118 5.88 -8.90 8.83
CA GLY A 118 5.49 -10.30 8.61
C GLY A 118 4.04 -10.63 8.92
N CYS A 119 3.18 -9.64 9.10
CA CYS A 119 1.75 -9.86 9.29
C CYS A 119 1.05 -10.34 8.02
N ILE A 120 -0.01 -11.11 8.22
CA ILE A 120 -0.99 -11.43 7.18
C ILE A 120 -2.32 -10.79 7.56
N VAL A 121 -2.82 -9.92 6.71
CA VAL A 121 -4.20 -9.40 6.78
C VAL A 121 -5.04 -10.21 5.80
N ALA A 122 -6.03 -10.91 6.32
CA ALA A 122 -6.85 -11.82 5.51
C ALA A 122 -7.69 -11.08 4.45
N ALA A 123 -8.13 -11.81 3.43
CA ALA A 123 -9.00 -11.26 2.39
C ALA A 123 -10.25 -10.61 2.99
N ASN A 124 -10.65 -9.46 2.44
CA ASN A 124 -11.82 -8.67 2.85
C ASN A 124 -11.80 -8.18 4.31
N ALA A 125 -10.68 -8.27 5.00
CA ALA A 125 -10.56 -7.71 6.35
C ALA A 125 -10.55 -6.18 6.32
N LEU A 126 -11.00 -5.56 7.41
CA LEU A 126 -10.95 -4.12 7.60
C LEU A 126 -10.07 -3.78 8.80
N VAL A 127 -8.92 -3.18 8.53
CA VAL A 127 -8.03 -2.62 9.56
C VAL A 127 -8.43 -1.18 9.81
N LEU A 128 -8.95 -0.90 11.00
CA LEU A 128 -9.46 0.42 11.35
C LEU A 128 -8.34 1.46 11.45
N ALA A 129 -8.71 2.72 11.26
CA ALA A 129 -7.78 3.85 11.40
C ALA A 129 -7.09 3.82 12.78
N GLY A 130 -5.78 4.11 12.78
CA GLY A 130 -4.98 4.16 14.00
C GLY A 130 -4.67 2.80 14.65
N SER A 131 -5.08 1.69 14.05
CA SER A 131 -4.79 0.35 14.57
C SER A 131 -3.29 0.05 14.51
N ARG A 132 -2.80 -0.71 15.49
CA ARG A 132 -1.45 -1.27 15.47
C ARG A 132 -1.56 -2.79 15.50
N LEU A 133 -1.14 -3.42 14.40
CA LEU A 133 -1.09 -4.88 14.31
C LEU A 133 0.31 -5.34 14.68
N GLU A 134 0.41 -6.11 15.75
CA GLU A 134 1.68 -6.64 16.23
C GLU A 134 2.31 -7.59 15.19
N PRO A 135 3.65 -7.55 15.03
CA PRO A 135 4.35 -8.38 14.05
C PRO A 135 4.00 -9.86 14.13
N GLY A 136 4.07 -10.54 12.99
CA GLY A 136 3.93 -11.99 12.89
C GLY A 136 2.52 -12.51 13.17
N GLY A 137 1.50 -11.68 13.18
CA GLY A 137 0.12 -12.09 13.40
C GLY A 137 -0.68 -12.25 12.10
N VAL A 138 -1.65 -13.14 12.14
CA VAL A 138 -2.72 -13.24 11.13
C VAL A 138 -3.95 -12.52 11.67
N TYR A 139 -4.42 -11.53 10.92
CA TYR A 139 -5.57 -10.70 11.28
C TYR A 139 -6.70 -10.87 10.27
N ALA A 140 -7.91 -11.09 10.75
CA ALA A 140 -9.08 -11.35 9.89
C ALA A 140 -10.33 -10.68 10.43
N GLY A 141 -11.29 -10.44 9.55
CA GLY A 141 -12.62 -9.96 9.90
C GLY A 141 -12.82 -8.45 9.73
N VAL A 142 -14.03 -8.01 10.05
CA VAL A 142 -14.49 -6.61 9.99
C VAL A 142 -15.12 -6.24 11.35
N PRO A 143 -14.41 -5.53 12.21
CA PRO A 143 -13.02 -5.11 12.11
C PRO A 143 -12.03 -6.27 12.27
N ALA A 144 -10.84 -6.12 11.71
CA ALA A 144 -9.79 -7.14 11.78
C ALA A 144 -9.34 -7.39 13.22
N ARG A 145 -9.20 -8.67 13.58
CA ARG A 145 -8.71 -9.12 14.88
C ARG A 145 -7.67 -10.21 14.67
N ARG A 146 -6.70 -10.29 15.58
CA ARG A 146 -5.70 -11.35 15.55
C ARG A 146 -6.37 -12.70 15.77
N VAL A 147 -6.11 -13.65 14.86
CA VAL A 147 -6.69 -15.00 14.91
C VAL A 147 -5.66 -16.07 15.20
N LYS A 148 -4.41 -15.83 14.82
CA LYS A 148 -3.27 -16.74 15.11
C LYS A 148 -1.94 -16.06 14.77
N GLU A 149 -0.86 -16.77 15.02
CA GLU A 149 0.47 -16.42 14.51
C GLU A 149 0.66 -16.94 13.06
N VAL A 150 1.58 -16.32 12.34
CA VAL A 150 1.99 -16.76 10.98
C VAL A 150 2.76 -18.06 11.06
#